data_5fb2e030c051a8716b8ca67bc88e0235
#
_entry.id   5fb2e030c051a8716b8ca67bc88e0235
#
_cell.length_a   1.000
_cell.length_b   1.000
_cell.length_c   1.000
_cell.angle_alpha   90.00
_cell.angle_beta   90.00
_cell.angle_gamma   90.00
#
_symmetry.space_group_name_H-M   'P 1'
#
loop_
_entity.id
_entity.type
_entity.pdbx_description
1 polymer ?
#
loop_
_entity_poly.entity_id
_entity_poly.type
_entity_poly.pdbx_seq_one_letter_code
_entity_poly.pdbx_strand_id
1 'polypeptide(L)'
;MKLLREISRIAKQFITFPINFGNYLFGTFYYDNFLSKSKKIYSGHISLNERVVIFLIFPEKGITKSHLRSLKHLIKNNYSPLVICNFPLPAQDQKEILNNCWTLIERKNYGYDFGGYREGILFLNEKLKKIDNLILINDSTWFPISHDNTYFDFIENTNLDFIGVTSHYGFPRLQLPTKRKDLTKPLNFNSKNRRFHYASYALSFSNKILKDKSFFNFW
;
A
#
# COMPACT_ATOMS: atom_id res chain seq x y z
N MET A 1 -3.60 -34.57 2.84
CA MET A 1 -3.57 -33.20 3.43
C MET A 1 -3.91 -32.08 2.45
N LYS A 2 -3.33 -31.99 1.21
CA LYS A 2 -3.66 -30.91 0.25
C LYS A 2 -5.14 -30.89 -0.18
N LEU A 3 -5.72 -32.05 -0.50
CA LEU A 3 -7.11 -32.16 -0.95
C LEU A 3 -8.11 -31.67 0.12
N LEU A 4 -7.95 -32.09 1.37
CA LEU A 4 -8.80 -31.65 2.49
C LEU A 4 -8.72 -30.12 2.70
N ARG A 5 -7.53 -29.53 2.55
CA ARG A 5 -7.37 -28.09 2.63
C ARG A 5 -8.07 -27.35 1.48
N GLU A 6 -8.04 -27.91 0.27
CA GLU A 6 -8.75 -27.32 -0.87
C GLU A 6 -10.27 -27.42 -0.72
N ILE A 7 -10.78 -28.56 -0.26
CA ILE A 7 -12.21 -28.76 0.05
C ILE A 7 -12.67 -27.79 1.13
N SER A 8 -11.92 -27.68 2.23
CA SER A 8 -12.22 -26.71 3.30
C SER A 8 -12.22 -25.27 2.79
N ARG A 9 -11.28 -24.92 1.90
CA ARG A 9 -11.22 -23.59 1.31
C ARG A 9 -12.42 -23.31 0.41
N ILE A 10 -12.82 -24.28 -0.43
CA ILE A 10 -13.99 -24.16 -1.30
C ILE A 10 -15.25 -24.00 -0.45
N ALA A 11 -15.45 -24.85 0.56
CA ALA A 11 -16.57 -24.72 1.49
C ALA A 11 -16.61 -23.34 2.17
N LYS A 12 -15.46 -22.86 2.66
CA LYS A 12 -15.35 -21.52 3.23
C LYS A 12 -15.71 -20.42 2.22
N GLN A 13 -15.27 -20.54 0.97
CA GLN A 13 -15.62 -19.58 -0.09
C GLN A 13 -17.13 -19.55 -0.36
N PHE A 14 -17.80 -20.68 -0.40
CA PHE A 14 -19.26 -20.74 -0.55
C PHE A 14 -20.00 -20.08 0.63
N ILE A 15 -19.57 -20.36 1.85
CA ILE A 15 -20.18 -19.78 3.07
C ILE A 15 -19.97 -18.26 3.11
N THR A 16 -18.78 -17.78 2.71
CA THR A 16 -18.48 -16.35 2.75
C THR A 16 -18.93 -15.60 1.49
N PHE A 17 -19.36 -16.29 0.44
CA PHE A 17 -19.73 -15.67 -0.83
C PHE A 17 -20.81 -14.58 -0.70
N PRO A 18 -21.92 -14.76 0.03
CA PRO A 18 -22.93 -13.70 0.17
C PRO A 18 -22.37 -12.42 0.79
N ILE A 19 -21.53 -12.58 1.82
CA ILE A 19 -20.87 -11.44 2.50
C ILE A 19 -19.89 -10.75 1.56
N ASN A 20 -19.06 -11.51 0.85
CA ASN A 20 -18.10 -10.98 -0.09
C ASN A 20 -18.79 -10.29 -1.28
N PHE A 21 -19.88 -10.83 -1.77
CA PHE A 21 -20.69 -10.26 -2.84
C PHE A 21 -21.37 -8.97 -2.38
N GLY A 22 -21.94 -8.95 -1.19
CA GLY A 22 -22.49 -7.74 -0.58
C GLY A 22 -21.42 -6.66 -0.41
N ASN A 23 -20.23 -7.01 0.08
CA ASN A 23 -19.10 -6.09 0.18
C ASN A 23 -18.62 -5.58 -1.19
N TYR A 24 -18.64 -6.42 -2.23
CA TYR A 24 -18.29 -6.02 -3.59
C TYR A 24 -19.25 -4.96 -4.14
N LEU A 25 -20.56 -5.15 -3.91
CA LEU A 25 -21.59 -4.23 -4.42
C LEU A 25 -21.71 -2.95 -3.60
N PHE A 26 -21.64 -3.06 -2.28
CA PHE A 26 -22.00 -1.97 -1.36
C PHE A 26 -20.84 -1.51 -0.46
N GLY A 27 -19.70 -2.16 -0.52
CA GLY A 27 -18.63 -1.91 0.41
C GLY A 27 -18.06 -0.50 0.35
N THR A 28 -17.90 0.07 -0.84
CA THR A 28 -17.45 1.46 -1.02
C THR A 28 -18.49 2.43 -0.46
N PHE A 29 -19.77 2.24 -0.81
CA PHE A 29 -20.86 3.04 -0.28
C PHE A 29 -20.92 2.99 1.26
N TYR A 30 -20.82 1.80 1.83
CA TYR A 30 -20.83 1.61 3.29
C TYR A 30 -19.64 2.31 3.94
N TYR A 31 -18.44 2.16 3.38
CA TYR A 31 -17.27 2.82 3.89
C TYR A 31 -17.41 4.35 3.84
N ASP A 32 -17.76 4.91 2.69
CA ASP A 32 -17.80 6.35 2.47
C ASP A 32 -18.89 7.03 3.30
N ASN A 33 -20.03 6.39 3.52
CA ASN A 33 -21.14 7.00 4.24
C ASN A 33 -21.11 6.76 5.77
N PHE A 34 -20.49 5.68 6.24
CA PHE A 34 -20.53 5.29 7.65
C PHE A 34 -19.15 5.21 8.28
N LEU A 35 -18.21 4.45 7.71
CA LEU A 35 -16.93 4.20 8.37
C LEU A 35 -15.94 5.37 8.26
N SER A 36 -15.91 6.05 7.12
CA SER A 36 -14.99 7.17 6.88
C SER A 36 -15.23 8.35 7.82
N LYS A 37 -16.46 8.49 8.32
CA LYS A 37 -16.82 9.57 9.29
C LYS A 37 -16.12 9.43 10.64
N SER A 38 -15.66 8.24 10.99
CA SER A 38 -14.97 7.96 12.24
C SER A 38 -13.45 8.15 12.17
N LYS A 39 -12.92 8.51 10.98
CA LYS A 39 -11.49 8.78 10.84
C LYS A 39 -11.07 10.03 11.61
N LYS A 40 -9.85 10.01 12.12
CA LYS A 40 -9.22 11.14 12.78
C LYS A 40 -7.99 11.56 11.99
N ILE A 41 -7.84 12.87 11.79
CA ILE A 41 -6.75 13.45 11.01
C ILE A 41 -5.95 14.35 11.92
N TYR A 42 -4.64 14.16 11.94
CA TYR A 42 -3.72 14.93 12.77
C TYR A 42 -2.61 15.50 11.91
N SER A 43 -2.29 16.78 12.09
CA SER A 43 -1.16 17.42 11.45
C SER A 43 0.14 17.01 12.13
N GLY A 44 1.10 16.49 11.37
CA GLY A 44 2.44 16.18 11.84
C GLY A 44 3.39 17.38 11.74
N HIS A 45 4.66 17.15 12.08
CA HIS A 45 5.68 18.21 12.14
C HIS A 45 6.51 18.33 10.85
N ILE A 46 6.36 17.40 9.91
CA ILE A 46 7.06 17.45 8.62
C ILE A 46 6.24 18.28 7.65
N SER A 47 6.88 19.19 6.93
CA SER A 47 6.21 19.97 5.88
C SER A 47 5.87 19.12 4.66
N LEU A 48 4.77 19.45 3.98
CA LEU A 48 4.44 18.87 2.69
C LEU A 48 5.41 19.38 1.62
N ASN A 49 5.93 18.48 0.81
CA ASN A 49 6.70 18.80 -0.40
C ASN A 49 6.09 18.10 -1.62
N GLU A 50 6.77 18.18 -2.77
CA GLU A 50 6.30 17.61 -4.04
C GLU A 50 6.49 16.08 -4.13
N ARG A 51 7.14 15.45 -3.15
CA ARG A 51 7.37 14.01 -3.06
C ARG A 51 6.64 13.46 -1.85
N VAL A 52 5.65 12.63 -2.06
CA VAL A 52 4.78 12.12 -1.00
C VAL A 52 4.85 10.60 -0.93
N VAL A 53 4.86 10.07 0.28
CA VAL A 53 4.66 8.64 0.52
C VAL A 53 3.41 8.44 1.34
N ILE A 54 2.48 7.64 0.85
CA ILE A 54 1.41 7.08 1.66
C ILE A 54 1.99 5.83 2.33
N PHE A 55 2.25 5.94 3.62
CA PHE A 55 2.77 4.84 4.44
C PHE A 55 1.64 4.23 5.26
N LEU A 56 1.17 3.07 4.82
CA LEU A 56 0.09 2.33 5.47
C LEU A 56 0.67 1.42 6.57
N ILE A 57 0.15 1.56 7.79
CA ILE A 57 0.57 0.76 8.94
C ILE A 57 -0.63 0.11 9.65
N PHE A 58 -0.37 -1.07 10.24
CA PHE A 58 -1.34 -1.80 11.06
C PHE A 58 -0.73 -2.27 12.39
N PRO A 59 -0.43 -1.35 13.33
CA PRO A 59 0.31 -1.62 14.55
C PRO A 59 -0.60 -2.12 15.69
N GLU A 60 -1.16 -3.32 15.61
CA GLU A 60 -2.02 -3.90 16.68
C GLU A 60 -1.36 -3.92 18.05
N LYS A 61 -0.04 -4.04 18.10
CA LYS A 61 0.76 -4.10 19.36
C LYS A 61 1.57 -2.82 19.60
N GLY A 62 1.14 -1.70 19.03
CA GLY A 62 1.88 -0.45 19.04
C GLY A 62 2.91 -0.34 17.92
N ILE A 63 3.45 0.86 17.74
CA ILE A 63 4.47 1.11 16.72
C ILE A 63 5.78 0.39 17.06
N THR A 64 6.53 0.05 16.03
CA THR A 64 7.84 -0.62 16.15
C THR A 64 8.97 0.31 15.75
N LYS A 65 10.20 -0.04 16.15
CA LYS A 65 11.41 0.66 15.67
C LYS A 65 11.51 0.64 14.13
N SER A 66 10.94 -0.38 13.47
CA SER A 66 10.91 -0.48 12.02
C SER A 66 10.06 0.63 11.40
N HIS A 67 8.86 0.91 11.95
CA HIS A 67 8.01 2.02 11.47
C HIS A 67 8.76 3.35 11.53
N LEU A 68 9.37 3.66 12.68
CA LEU A 68 10.12 4.91 12.84
C LEU A 68 11.37 4.97 11.95
N ARG A 69 12.05 3.84 11.74
CA ARG A 69 13.17 3.76 10.82
C ARG A 69 12.74 4.05 9.39
N SER A 70 11.61 3.48 8.95
CA SER A 70 11.03 3.74 7.63
C SER A 70 10.71 5.22 7.45
N LEU A 71 10.00 5.82 8.41
CA LEU A 71 9.65 7.25 8.35
C LEU A 71 10.88 8.14 8.26
N LYS A 72 11.88 7.92 9.12
CA LYS A 72 13.13 8.70 9.09
C LYS A 72 13.88 8.53 7.77
N HIS A 73 13.88 7.34 7.18
CA HIS A 73 14.51 7.09 5.90
C HIS A 73 13.78 7.81 4.75
N LEU A 74 12.45 7.81 4.77
CA LEU A 74 11.63 8.56 3.81
C LEU A 74 11.92 10.06 3.87
N ILE A 75 11.94 10.63 5.06
CA ILE A 75 12.24 12.05 5.29
C ILE A 75 13.68 12.39 4.82
N LYS A 76 14.65 11.55 5.14
CA LYS A 76 16.04 11.72 4.69
C LYS A 76 16.15 11.78 3.17
N ASN A 77 15.28 11.08 2.45
CA ASN A 77 15.22 11.08 0.99
C ASN A 77 14.21 12.11 0.44
N ASN A 78 13.86 13.12 1.22
CA ASN A 78 13.06 14.26 0.80
C ASN A 78 11.60 13.92 0.47
N TYR A 79 11.04 12.89 1.11
CA TYR A 79 9.62 12.54 0.99
C TYR A 79 8.85 13.02 2.22
N SER A 80 7.62 13.51 2.00
CA SER A 80 6.67 13.84 3.04
C SER A 80 5.77 12.64 3.35
N PRO A 81 5.93 11.96 4.50
CA PRO A 81 5.08 10.82 4.82
C PRO A 81 3.67 11.26 5.19
N LEU A 82 2.67 10.72 4.46
CA LEU A 82 1.26 10.67 4.86
C LEU A 82 1.03 9.28 5.47
N VAL A 83 0.92 9.20 6.78
CA VAL A 83 0.72 7.93 7.48
C VAL A 83 -0.75 7.60 7.54
N ILE A 84 -1.14 6.44 7.05
CA ILE A 84 -2.48 5.87 7.20
C ILE A 84 -2.39 4.75 8.22
N CYS A 85 -3.06 4.88 9.35
CA CYS A 85 -3.06 3.90 10.40
C CYS A 85 -4.42 3.20 10.49
N ASN A 86 -4.45 1.90 10.24
CA ASN A 86 -5.67 1.09 10.31
C ASN A 86 -6.01 0.62 11.73
N PHE A 87 -5.32 1.15 12.73
CA PHE A 87 -5.52 0.83 14.14
C PHE A 87 -5.34 2.08 15.00
N PRO A 88 -6.18 2.31 16.05
CA PRO A 88 -6.00 3.46 16.93
C PRO A 88 -4.65 3.40 17.67
N LEU A 89 -3.91 4.48 17.66
CA LEU A 89 -2.61 4.55 18.31
C LEU A 89 -2.74 5.00 19.78
N PRO A 90 -1.96 4.41 20.70
CA PRO A 90 -1.73 5.02 22.02
C PRO A 90 -1.13 6.42 21.87
N ALA A 91 -1.40 7.31 22.83
CA ALA A 91 -0.96 8.71 22.74
C ALA A 91 0.56 8.89 22.55
N GLN A 92 1.37 8.03 23.17
CA GLN A 92 2.82 8.06 23.01
C GLN A 92 3.23 7.70 21.58
N ASP A 93 2.68 6.62 21.03
CA ASP A 93 2.96 6.16 19.65
C ASP A 93 2.50 7.20 18.63
N GLN A 94 1.31 7.78 18.85
CA GLN A 94 0.79 8.86 18.02
C GLN A 94 1.76 10.06 17.99
N LYS A 95 2.27 10.49 19.15
CA LYS A 95 3.24 11.57 19.24
C LYS A 95 4.53 11.26 18.46
N GLU A 96 5.03 10.02 18.54
CA GLU A 96 6.23 9.61 17.80
C GLU A 96 6.01 9.60 16.28
N ILE A 97 4.84 9.15 15.82
CA ILE A 97 4.48 9.21 14.39
C ILE A 97 4.38 10.68 13.94
N LEU A 98 3.69 11.54 14.70
CA LEU A 98 3.48 12.96 14.34
C LEU A 98 4.81 13.72 14.22
N ASN A 99 5.81 13.37 15.03
CA ASN A 99 7.15 13.95 14.90
C ASN A 99 7.87 13.55 13.59
N ASN A 100 7.40 12.51 12.90
CA ASN A 100 8.05 11.91 11.74
C ASN A 100 7.10 11.80 10.53
N CYS A 101 6.02 12.56 10.47
CA CYS A 101 5.13 12.60 9.30
C CYS A 101 4.61 14.01 9.02
N TRP A 102 4.10 14.21 7.82
CA TRP A 102 3.32 15.39 7.45
C TRP A 102 1.91 15.32 8.02
N THR A 103 1.25 14.20 7.86
CA THR A 103 -0.12 13.97 8.35
C THR A 103 -0.27 12.52 8.78
N LEU A 104 -1.00 12.30 9.85
CA LEU A 104 -1.47 11.01 10.31
C LEU A 104 -2.99 10.92 10.16
N ILE A 105 -3.48 9.86 9.52
CA ILE A 105 -4.90 9.53 9.43
C ILE A 105 -5.13 8.19 10.13
N GLU A 106 -5.83 8.20 11.26
CA GLU A 106 -6.33 6.99 11.90
C GLU A 106 -7.70 6.65 11.31
N ARG A 107 -7.89 5.41 10.90
CA ARG A 107 -9.13 4.93 10.28
C ARG A 107 -9.50 3.51 10.71
N LYS A 108 -10.74 3.13 10.49
CA LYS A 108 -11.19 1.74 10.61
C LYS A 108 -10.52 0.87 9.55
N ASN A 109 -10.04 -0.32 9.95
CA ASN A 109 -9.45 -1.28 9.01
C ASN A 109 -10.53 -1.88 8.11
N TYR A 110 -10.68 -1.34 6.91
CA TYR A 110 -11.61 -1.81 5.89
C TYR A 110 -10.98 -1.70 4.50
N GLY A 111 -11.15 -2.73 3.66
CA GLY A 111 -10.62 -2.75 2.30
C GLY A 111 -9.12 -3.07 2.21
N TYR A 112 -8.53 -3.60 3.29
CA TYR A 112 -7.10 -3.98 3.34
C TYR A 112 -6.15 -2.85 2.88
N ASP A 113 -5.05 -3.17 2.20
CA ASP A 113 -4.07 -2.22 1.69
C ASP A 113 -4.69 -1.18 0.77
N PHE A 114 -5.50 -1.63 -0.20
CA PHE A 114 -6.14 -0.73 -1.16
C PHE A 114 -7.12 0.25 -0.49
N GLY A 115 -7.83 -0.18 0.55
CA GLY A 115 -8.67 0.72 1.33
C GLY A 115 -7.88 1.81 2.05
N GLY A 116 -6.70 1.47 2.57
CA GLY A 116 -5.78 2.43 3.18
C GLY A 116 -5.17 3.40 2.18
N TYR A 117 -4.70 2.89 1.05
CA TYR A 117 -4.16 3.72 -0.04
C TYR A 117 -5.22 4.67 -0.63
N ARG A 118 -6.44 4.15 -0.84
CA ARG A 118 -7.59 4.97 -1.27
C ARG A 118 -7.82 6.14 -0.33
N GLU A 119 -7.82 5.93 0.98
CA GLU A 119 -7.99 7.00 1.96
C GLU A 119 -6.94 8.09 1.81
N GLY A 120 -5.66 7.70 1.66
CA GLY A 120 -4.58 8.65 1.46
C GLY A 120 -4.69 9.41 0.14
N ILE A 121 -5.03 8.74 -0.96
CA ILE A 121 -5.19 9.37 -2.28
C ILE A 121 -6.36 10.33 -2.31
N LEU A 122 -7.50 9.95 -1.74
CA LEU A 122 -8.66 10.85 -1.62
C LEU A 122 -8.37 12.06 -0.73
N PHE A 123 -7.58 11.89 0.34
CA PHE A 123 -7.13 12.99 1.19
C PHE A 123 -6.21 13.96 0.44
N LEU A 124 -5.33 13.44 -0.43
CA LEU A 124 -4.48 14.29 -1.27
C LEU A 124 -5.27 15.10 -2.30
N ASN A 125 -6.29 14.51 -2.93
CA ASN A 125 -7.21 15.14 -3.87
C ASN A 125 -6.50 16.14 -4.81
N GLU A 126 -6.88 17.43 -4.77
CA GLU A 126 -6.30 18.48 -5.61
C GLU A 126 -4.78 18.66 -5.44
N LYS A 127 -4.21 18.26 -4.30
CA LYS A 127 -2.76 18.28 -4.07
C LYS A 127 -1.99 17.31 -4.99
N LEU A 128 -2.65 16.25 -5.49
CA LEU A 128 -2.04 15.29 -6.42
C LEU A 128 -1.42 15.97 -7.65
N LYS A 129 -2.03 17.05 -8.13
CA LYS A 129 -1.55 17.80 -9.31
C LYS A 129 -0.18 18.46 -9.09
N LYS A 130 0.18 18.71 -7.82
CA LYS A 130 1.44 19.36 -7.40
C LYS A 130 2.49 18.36 -6.91
N ILE A 131 2.14 17.08 -6.89
CA ILE A 131 3.05 16.02 -6.45
C ILE A 131 3.82 15.50 -7.68
N ASP A 132 5.13 15.49 -7.60
CA ASP A 132 6.00 14.95 -8.64
C ASP A 132 6.10 13.44 -8.59
N ASN A 133 6.14 12.89 -7.38
CA ASN A 133 6.18 11.46 -7.17
C ASN A 133 5.36 11.05 -5.95
N LEU A 134 4.50 10.05 -6.13
CA LEU A 134 3.73 9.42 -5.07
C LEU A 134 4.16 7.97 -4.89
N ILE A 135 4.57 7.60 -3.70
CA ILE A 135 4.88 6.22 -3.34
C ILE A 135 3.81 5.69 -2.39
N LEU A 136 3.33 4.47 -2.65
CA LEU A 136 2.49 3.69 -1.74
C LEU A 136 3.34 2.60 -1.13
N ILE A 137 3.47 2.56 0.19
CA ILE A 137 4.20 1.52 0.94
C ILE A 137 3.35 1.06 2.12
N ASN A 138 3.40 -0.23 2.44
CA ASN A 138 2.84 -0.76 3.69
C ASN A 138 3.91 -1.38 4.59
N ASP A 139 3.55 -1.65 5.83
CA ASP A 139 4.42 -2.22 6.85
C ASP A 139 4.60 -3.75 6.77
N SER A 140 4.02 -4.40 5.75
CA SER A 140 4.20 -5.84 5.50
C SER A 140 5.61 -6.20 5.03
N THR A 141 6.40 -5.20 4.65
CA THR A 141 7.78 -5.38 4.19
C THR A 141 8.76 -4.63 5.07
N TRP A 142 9.96 -5.16 5.17
CA TRP A 142 11.06 -4.46 5.82
C TRP A 142 11.63 -3.42 4.87
N PHE A 143 11.46 -2.16 5.23
CA PHE A 143 11.97 -1.04 4.47
C PHE A 143 12.47 0.05 5.43
N PRO A 144 13.67 0.61 5.21
CA PRO A 144 14.72 0.12 4.30
C PRO A 144 15.44 -1.12 4.87
N ILE A 145 15.91 -2.01 3.99
CA ILE A 145 16.77 -3.14 4.38
C ILE A 145 18.19 -2.66 4.64
N SER A 146 18.68 -1.75 3.81
CA SER A 146 19.99 -1.10 3.90
C SER A 146 19.84 0.40 4.08
N HIS A 147 20.97 1.10 4.29
CA HIS A 147 21.00 2.56 4.38
C HIS A 147 21.23 3.24 3.02
N ASP A 148 21.30 2.47 1.93
CA ASP A 148 21.45 3.03 0.59
C ASP A 148 20.14 3.66 0.08
N ASN A 149 20.26 4.47 -0.96
CA ASN A 149 19.16 5.17 -1.59
C ASN A 149 18.77 4.55 -2.94
N THR A 150 19.26 3.36 -3.27
CA THR A 150 19.12 2.72 -4.60
C THR A 150 17.68 2.74 -5.12
N TYR A 151 16.70 2.53 -4.24
CA TYR A 151 15.29 2.55 -4.62
C TYR A 151 14.83 3.94 -5.05
N PHE A 152 15.19 4.97 -4.30
CA PHE A 152 14.83 6.36 -4.60
C PHE A 152 15.61 6.88 -5.82
N ASP A 153 16.92 6.58 -5.89
CA ASP A 153 17.75 6.93 -7.04
C ASP A 153 17.21 6.31 -8.33
N PHE A 154 16.72 5.06 -8.27
CA PHE A 154 16.07 4.43 -9.42
C PHE A 154 14.79 5.15 -9.83
N ILE A 155 13.91 5.49 -8.87
CA ILE A 155 12.66 6.22 -9.16
C ILE A 155 12.96 7.58 -9.78
N GLU A 156 13.96 8.30 -9.26
CA GLU A 156 14.29 9.66 -9.68
C GLU A 156 14.98 9.71 -11.04
N ASN A 157 15.77 8.70 -11.37
CA ASN A 157 16.56 8.66 -12.62
C ASN A 157 15.88 7.87 -13.76
N THR A 158 14.66 7.38 -13.55
CA THR A 158 13.91 6.66 -14.59
C THR A 158 12.81 7.53 -15.19
N ASN A 159 12.51 7.30 -16.46
CA ASN A 159 11.38 7.91 -17.15
C ASN A 159 10.10 7.05 -17.09
N LEU A 160 10.04 6.10 -16.14
CA LEU A 160 8.87 5.22 -16.00
C LEU A 160 7.78 5.93 -15.20
N ASP A 161 6.56 5.90 -15.71
CA ASP A 161 5.42 6.52 -15.07
C ASP A 161 4.86 5.70 -13.89
N PHE A 162 5.06 4.37 -13.93
CA PHE A 162 4.62 3.44 -12.89
C PHE A 162 5.69 2.40 -12.59
N ILE A 163 6.02 2.22 -11.30
CA ILE A 163 7.03 1.29 -10.82
C ILE A 163 6.46 0.46 -9.68
N GLY A 164 6.54 -0.86 -9.82
CA GLY A 164 6.31 -1.81 -8.73
C GLY A 164 7.60 -2.52 -8.37
N VAL A 165 7.92 -2.64 -7.09
CA VAL A 165 9.18 -3.26 -6.62
C VAL A 165 9.26 -4.74 -6.98
N THR A 166 8.13 -5.44 -6.97
CA THR A 166 8.06 -6.84 -7.41
C THR A 166 6.80 -7.10 -8.22
N SER A 167 6.91 -8.09 -9.09
CA SER A 167 5.79 -8.57 -9.90
C SER A 167 5.61 -10.08 -9.74
N HIS A 168 4.37 -10.53 -9.91
CA HIS A 168 4.00 -11.93 -9.82
C HIS A 168 3.10 -12.32 -10.99
N TYR A 169 3.21 -13.60 -11.41
CA TYR A 169 2.31 -14.20 -12.40
C TYR A 169 1.23 -15.08 -11.75
N GLY A 170 1.08 -15.00 -10.45
CA GLY A 170 0.24 -15.87 -9.64
C GLY A 170 0.82 -17.30 -9.54
N PHE A 171 0.44 -18.00 -8.48
CA PHE A 171 0.77 -19.42 -8.33
C PHE A 171 -0.39 -20.23 -8.89
N PRO A 172 -0.17 -21.17 -9.85
CA PRO A 172 -1.19 -22.10 -10.27
C PRO A 172 -1.65 -22.91 -9.06
N ARG A 173 -2.92 -22.81 -8.71
CA ARG A 173 -3.49 -23.42 -7.49
C ARG A 173 -3.40 -24.95 -7.44
N LEU A 174 -3.22 -25.59 -8.59
CA LEU A 174 -3.21 -27.06 -8.76
C LEU A 174 -1.90 -27.64 -9.32
N GLN A 175 -0.80 -26.87 -9.35
CA GLN A 175 0.46 -27.49 -9.73
C GLN A 175 0.98 -28.38 -8.59
N LEU A 176 1.11 -29.67 -8.88
CA LEU A 176 2.01 -30.57 -8.15
C LEU A 176 3.39 -29.90 -8.06
N PRO A 177 4.18 -30.13 -7.01
CA PRO A 177 5.50 -29.55 -6.88
C PRO A 177 6.37 -30.02 -8.06
N THR A 178 6.35 -29.26 -9.11
CA THR A 178 7.35 -29.37 -10.17
C THR A 178 8.69 -29.00 -9.55
N LYS A 179 9.75 -29.74 -9.94
CA LYS A 179 11.14 -29.48 -9.55
C LYS A 179 11.39 -27.98 -9.50
N ARG A 180 12.07 -27.50 -8.46
CA ARG A 180 12.46 -26.09 -8.32
C ARG A 180 12.91 -25.58 -9.67
N LYS A 181 12.14 -24.69 -10.29
CA LYS A 181 12.59 -24.02 -11.50
C LYS A 181 13.86 -23.27 -11.15
N ASP A 182 14.82 -23.38 -12.04
CA ASP A 182 16.10 -22.71 -11.93
C ASP A 182 15.85 -21.19 -11.72
N LEU A 183 16.10 -20.73 -10.49
CA LEU A 183 15.93 -19.33 -10.11
C LEU A 183 16.97 -18.41 -10.75
N THR A 184 17.97 -18.98 -11.42
CA THR A 184 19.02 -18.22 -12.12
C THR A 184 18.59 -17.74 -13.50
N LYS A 185 17.47 -18.26 -14.05
CA LYS A 185 16.96 -17.80 -15.34
C LYS A 185 16.12 -16.55 -15.15
N PRO A 186 16.42 -15.45 -15.85
CA PRO A 186 15.59 -14.26 -15.82
C PRO A 186 14.16 -14.64 -16.23
N LEU A 187 13.19 -14.22 -15.40
CA LEU A 187 11.78 -14.37 -15.73
C LEU A 187 11.49 -13.48 -16.95
N ASN A 188 11.01 -14.08 -18.05
CA ASN A 188 10.53 -13.30 -19.18
C ASN A 188 9.35 -12.42 -18.69
N PHE A 189 9.62 -11.12 -18.57
CA PHE A 189 8.62 -10.16 -18.16
C PHE A 189 7.51 -10.10 -19.22
N ASN A 190 6.29 -10.42 -18.85
CA ASN A 190 5.14 -10.37 -19.74
C ASN A 190 3.93 -9.76 -19.04
N SER A 191 3.80 -8.44 -19.14
CA SER A 191 2.68 -7.69 -18.56
C SER A 191 1.31 -8.00 -19.20
N LYS A 192 1.30 -8.63 -20.40
CA LYS A 192 0.07 -9.07 -21.07
C LYS A 192 -0.49 -10.38 -20.51
N ASN A 193 0.25 -11.06 -19.65
CA ASN A 193 -0.24 -12.26 -18.97
C ASN A 193 -1.39 -11.89 -18.03
N ARG A 194 -2.56 -12.54 -18.16
CA ARG A 194 -3.74 -12.30 -17.31
C ARG A 194 -3.49 -12.51 -15.81
N ARG A 195 -2.42 -13.21 -15.43
CA ARG A 195 -2.03 -13.43 -14.03
C ARG A 195 -0.95 -12.47 -13.55
N PHE A 196 -0.46 -11.62 -14.43
CA PHE A 196 0.53 -10.62 -14.06
C PHE A 196 -0.08 -9.58 -13.12
N HIS A 197 0.61 -9.29 -12.03
CA HIS A 197 0.28 -8.19 -11.12
C HIS A 197 1.54 -7.72 -10.39
N TYR A 198 1.56 -6.47 -10.04
CA TYR A 198 2.53 -5.93 -9.09
C TYR A 198 2.10 -6.23 -7.65
N ALA A 199 3.07 -6.43 -6.76
CA ALA A 199 2.77 -6.53 -5.34
C ALA A 199 2.39 -5.15 -4.79
N SER A 200 1.34 -5.09 -3.97
CA SER A 200 0.77 -3.84 -3.45
C SER A 200 1.63 -3.13 -2.40
N TYR A 201 2.67 -3.78 -1.89
CA TYR A 201 3.44 -3.26 -0.75
C TYR A 201 4.45 -2.16 -1.07
N ALA A 202 4.78 -1.93 -2.34
CA ALA A 202 5.58 -0.78 -2.77
C ALA A 202 5.33 -0.46 -4.25
N LEU A 203 4.65 0.64 -4.48
CA LEU A 203 4.27 1.14 -5.80
C LEU A 203 4.65 2.62 -5.90
N SER A 204 5.18 3.06 -7.04
CA SER A 204 5.49 4.46 -7.30
C SER A 204 4.80 4.96 -8.56
N PHE A 205 4.32 6.20 -8.52
CA PHE A 205 3.60 6.87 -9.59
C PHE A 205 4.21 8.24 -9.88
N SER A 206 4.48 8.51 -11.16
CA SER A 206 4.97 9.81 -11.62
C SER A 206 3.86 10.87 -11.63
N ASN A 207 4.26 12.13 -11.66
CA ASN A 207 3.35 13.28 -11.84
C ASN A 207 2.40 13.13 -13.04
N LYS A 208 2.87 12.52 -14.12
CA LYS A 208 2.05 12.30 -15.32
C LYS A 208 0.84 11.41 -15.03
N ILE A 209 1.02 10.30 -14.29
CA ILE A 209 -0.11 9.46 -13.87
C ILE A 209 -0.99 10.20 -12.86
N LEU A 210 -0.42 10.92 -11.90
CA LEU A 210 -1.16 11.61 -10.86
C LEU A 210 -2.07 12.74 -11.41
N LYS A 211 -1.73 13.31 -12.56
CA LYS A 211 -2.55 14.30 -13.25
C LYS A 211 -3.66 13.70 -14.12
N ASP A 212 -3.58 12.40 -14.41
CA ASP A 212 -4.61 11.72 -15.20
C ASP A 212 -5.87 11.51 -14.36
N LYS A 213 -7.02 11.95 -14.90
CA LYS A 213 -8.31 11.78 -14.22
C LYS A 213 -8.67 10.32 -13.97
N SER A 214 -8.21 9.41 -14.82
CA SER A 214 -8.46 7.97 -14.65
C SER A 214 -7.76 7.40 -13.44
N PHE A 215 -6.60 7.95 -13.04
CA PHE A 215 -5.94 7.57 -11.80
C PHE A 215 -6.81 7.85 -10.57
N PHE A 216 -7.34 9.06 -10.46
CA PHE A 216 -8.20 9.42 -9.33
C PHE A 216 -9.53 8.65 -9.34
N ASN A 217 -10.11 8.45 -10.52
CA ASN A 217 -11.37 7.70 -10.68
C ASN A 217 -11.22 6.21 -10.36
N PHE A 218 -10.02 5.66 -10.45
CA PHE A 218 -9.74 4.28 -10.06
C PHE A 218 -9.86 4.08 -8.53
N TRP A 219 -9.51 5.07 -7.75
CA TRP A 219 -9.54 5.02 -6.29
C TRP A 219 -10.88 5.47 -5.71
#